data_5a2a0c57617e436d9f4380e4ea07f9ba
#
_entry.id   5a2a0c57617e436d9f4380e4ea07f9ba
#
_cell.length_a   1.000
_cell.length_b   1.000
_cell.length_c   1.000
_cell.angle_alpha   90.00
_cell.angle_beta   90.00
_cell.angle_gamma   90.00
#
_symmetry.space_group_name_H-M   'P 1'
#
loop_
_entity.id
_entity.type
_entity.pdbx_description
1 polymer ?
#
loop_
_entity_poly.entity_id
_entity_poly.type
_entity_poly.pdbx_seq_one_letter_code
_entity_poly.pdbx_strand_id
1 'polypeptide(L)'
;MKYIVIGAVAGGASTAARLRRMDEKADIVIFEKGEYISYANCGLPYYIGDVIKDRNKLFVQTATSFNQRFNIDVRISTEVIAIDTNLKTITARNLLSNTEYRESYDKLVLSPGAEPIRPPLPGIHLP
;
A
#
# COMPACT_ATOMS: atom_id res chain seq x y z
N MET A 1 0.13 8.44 -19.44
CA MET A 1 0.11 9.15 -18.14
C MET A 1 0.56 8.18 -17.04
N LYS A 2 1.43 8.64 -16.17
CA LYS A 2 1.96 7.84 -15.07
C LYS A 2 1.36 8.27 -13.74
N TYR A 3 0.74 7.32 -13.05
CA TYR A 3 0.16 7.50 -11.73
C TYR A 3 0.99 6.79 -10.68
N ILE A 4 1.32 7.48 -9.60
CA ILE A 4 1.86 6.85 -8.40
C ILE A 4 0.80 6.90 -7.31
N VAL A 5 0.60 5.76 -6.64
CA VAL A 5 -0.31 5.61 -5.50
C VAL A 5 0.51 5.20 -4.29
N ILE A 6 0.43 5.96 -3.21
CA ILE A 6 1.10 5.66 -1.95
C ILE A 6 0.08 5.06 -0.99
N GLY A 7 0.32 3.81 -0.59
CA GLY A 7 -0.58 3.01 0.22
C GLY A 7 -1.50 2.12 -0.60
N ALA A 8 -1.61 0.85 -0.23
CA ALA A 8 -2.25 -0.20 -1.02
C ALA A 8 -3.37 -0.95 -0.29
N VAL A 9 -3.89 -0.41 0.79
CA VAL A 9 -5.01 -1.05 1.48
C VAL A 9 -6.33 -0.60 0.83
N ALA A 10 -7.26 0.00 1.53
CA ALA A 10 -8.59 0.27 0.95
C ALA A 10 -8.57 1.39 -0.10
N GLY A 11 -8.11 2.58 0.28
CA GLY A 11 -8.17 3.77 -0.57
C GLY A 11 -7.28 3.66 -1.81
N GLY A 12 -6.02 3.28 -1.62
CA GLY A 12 -5.06 3.18 -2.71
C GLY A 12 -5.38 2.06 -3.70
N ALA A 13 -5.68 0.87 -3.21
CA ALA A 13 -6.03 -0.27 -4.06
C ALA A 13 -7.30 0.01 -4.89
N SER A 14 -8.33 0.58 -4.27
CA SER A 14 -9.58 0.95 -4.96
C SER A 14 -9.36 2.02 -6.03
N THR A 15 -8.56 3.04 -5.70
CA THR A 15 -8.21 4.11 -6.64
C THR A 15 -7.44 3.57 -7.83
N ALA A 16 -6.41 2.76 -7.59
CA ALA A 16 -5.60 2.16 -8.66
C ALA A 16 -6.44 1.27 -9.60
N ALA A 17 -7.31 0.44 -9.04
CA ALA A 17 -8.23 -0.37 -9.83
C ALA A 17 -9.21 0.49 -10.65
N ARG A 18 -9.68 1.60 -10.10
CA ARG A 18 -10.56 2.54 -10.83
C ARG A 18 -9.80 3.26 -11.95
N LEU A 19 -8.59 3.74 -11.68
CA LEU A 19 -7.73 4.38 -12.69
C LEU A 19 -7.49 3.45 -13.88
N ARG A 20 -7.19 2.18 -13.64
CA ARG A 20 -7.00 1.19 -14.72
C ARG A 20 -8.25 0.99 -15.56
N ARG A 21 -9.44 1.00 -14.95
CA ARG A 21 -10.70 0.91 -15.71
C ARG A 21 -11.00 2.14 -16.55
N MET A 22 -10.48 3.30 -16.14
CA MET A 22 -10.66 4.56 -16.89
C MET A 22 -9.62 4.75 -17.97
N ASP A 23 -8.42 4.22 -17.79
CA ASP A 23 -7.31 4.30 -18.74
C ASP A 23 -6.51 2.98 -18.74
N GLU A 24 -6.78 2.16 -19.73
CA GLU A 24 -6.12 0.86 -19.88
C GLU A 24 -4.62 0.98 -20.19
N LYS A 25 -4.18 2.12 -20.73
CA LYS A 25 -2.79 2.37 -21.13
C LYS A 25 -1.98 3.12 -20.07
N ALA A 26 -2.61 3.55 -18.99
CA ALA A 26 -1.90 4.26 -17.92
C ALA A 26 -0.80 3.38 -17.31
N ASP A 27 0.32 4.01 -16.99
CA ASP A 27 1.35 3.43 -16.14
C ASP A 27 0.97 3.68 -14.67
N ILE A 28 0.68 2.64 -13.91
CA ILE A 28 0.21 2.74 -12.53
C ILE A 28 1.16 1.96 -11.63
N VAL A 29 1.76 2.66 -10.66
CA VAL A 29 2.66 2.09 -9.67
C VAL A 29 2.09 2.33 -8.28
N ILE A 30 2.03 1.30 -7.45
CA ILE A 30 1.64 1.39 -6.06
C ILE A 30 2.86 1.14 -5.17
N PHE A 31 3.07 2.00 -4.20
CA PHE A 31 4.06 1.82 -3.15
C PHE A 31 3.38 1.49 -1.83
N GLU A 32 3.75 0.38 -1.23
CA GLU A 32 3.25 -0.06 0.07
C GLU A 32 4.44 -0.41 0.98
N LYS A 33 4.51 0.25 2.13
CA LYS A 33 5.59 -0.01 3.10
C LYS A 33 5.44 -1.37 3.80
N GLY A 34 4.21 -1.86 3.94
CA GLY A 34 3.94 -3.18 4.50
C GLY A 34 4.16 -4.32 3.50
N GLU A 35 4.00 -5.54 3.99
CA GLU A 35 4.12 -6.75 3.19
C GLU A 35 2.83 -7.12 2.46
N TYR A 36 1.70 -6.57 2.88
CA TYR A 36 0.38 -6.96 2.41
C TYR A 36 -0.39 -5.77 1.85
N ILE A 37 -1.15 -6.04 0.80
CA ILE A 37 -2.09 -5.07 0.21
C ILE A 37 -3.52 -5.55 0.38
N SER A 38 -4.47 -4.64 0.25
CA SER A 38 -5.91 -4.95 0.10
C SER A 38 -6.43 -5.98 1.11
N TYR A 39 -5.99 -5.91 2.36
CA TYR A 39 -6.51 -6.76 3.42
C TYR A 39 -7.68 -6.09 4.16
N ALA A 40 -8.58 -6.93 4.69
CA ALA A 40 -9.73 -6.47 5.47
C ALA A 40 -9.30 -6.19 6.93
N ASN A 41 -8.76 -5.01 7.19
CA ASN A 41 -8.36 -4.61 8.54
C ASN A 41 -9.55 -4.52 9.51
N CYS A 42 -10.76 -4.26 9.02
CA CYS A 42 -12.00 -4.36 9.81
C CYS A 42 -12.31 -5.78 10.29
N GLY A 43 -11.72 -6.80 9.68
CA GLY A 43 -11.86 -8.20 10.09
C GLY A 43 -10.90 -8.64 11.21
N LEU A 44 -9.88 -7.82 11.53
CA LEU A 44 -8.87 -8.18 12.54
C LEU A 44 -9.46 -8.49 13.93
N PRO A 45 -10.43 -7.74 14.47
CA PRO A 45 -11.07 -8.08 15.74
C PRO A 45 -11.72 -9.46 15.72
N TYR A 46 -12.34 -9.85 14.62
CA TYR A 46 -12.98 -11.15 14.44
C TYR A 46 -11.95 -12.28 14.30
N TYR A 47 -10.79 -12.00 13.72
CA TYR A 47 -9.68 -12.96 13.69
C TYR A 47 -9.07 -13.15 15.08
N ILE A 48 -8.83 -12.08 15.83
CA ILE A 48 -8.32 -12.13 17.20
C ILE A 48 -9.30 -12.84 18.13
N GLY A 49 -10.63 -12.61 17.93
CA GLY A 49 -11.71 -13.25 18.68
C GLY A 49 -12.05 -14.66 18.21
N ASP A 50 -11.25 -15.29 17.34
CA ASP A 50 -11.42 -16.65 16.82
C ASP A 50 -12.72 -16.91 16.06
N VAL A 51 -13.39 -15.87 15.58
CA VAL A 51 -14.55 -15.97 14.69
C VAL A 51 -14.10 -16.26 13.26
N ILE A 52 -13.09 -15.51 12.77
CA ILE A 52 -12.38 -15.81 11.53
C ILE A 52 -11.18 -16.67 11.88
N LYS A 53 -11.23 -17.95 11.53
CA LYS A 53 -10.17 -18.91 11.89
C LYS A 53 -9.02 -18.95 10.88
N ASP A 54 -9.31 -18.66 9.63
CA ASP A 54 -8.32 -18.67 8.55
C ASP A 54 -7.86 -17.25 8.24
N ARG A 55 -6.58 -16.95 8.54
CA ARG A 55 -5.93 -15.67 8.28
C ARG A 55 -6.04 -15.26 6.80
N ASN A 56 -6.00 -16.22 5.89
CA ASN A 56 -6.05 -15.94 4.45
C ASN A 56 -7.39 -15.29 4.02
N LYS A 57 -8.44 -15.46 4.79
CA LYS A 57 -9.74 -14.80 4.55
C LYS A 57 -9.71 -13.29 4.77
N LEU A 58 -8.68 -12.75 5.42
CA LEU A 58 -8.48 -11.32 5.58
C LEU A 58 -7.95 -10.65 4.31
N PHE A 59 -7.32 -11.41 3.41
CA PHE A 59 -6.74 -10.88 2.19
C PHE A 59 -7.78 -10.85 1.07
N VAL A 60 -8.05 -9.64 0.56
CA VAL A 60 -8.92 -9.44 -0.61
C VAL A 60 -8.13 -9.68 -1.89
N GLN A 61 -6.91 -9.13 -1.97
CA GLN A 61 -6.00 -9.29 -3.09
C GLN A 61 -4.55 -9.41 -2.58
N THR A 62 -3.72 -10.16 -3.28
CA THR A 62 -2.27 -10.14 -3.10
C THR A 62 -1.61 -9.20 -4.12
N ALA A 63 -0.35 -8.81 -3.88
CA ALA A 63 0.39 -8.00 -4.85
C ALA A 63 0.46 -8.67 -6.22
N THR A 64 0.73 -9.98 -6.25
CA THR A 64 0.80 -10.77 -7.49
C THR A 64 -0.56 -10.82 -8.20
N SER A 65 -1.64 -11.14 -7.48
CA SER A 65 -2.97 -11.23 -8.10
C SER A 65 -3.46 -9.86 -8.60
N PHE A 66 -3.12 -8.80 -7.90
CA PHE A 66 -3.46 -7.42 -8.28
C PHE A 66 -2.73 -7.01 -9.56
N ASN A 67 -1.43 -7.32 -9.66
CA ASN A 67 -0.66 -7.10 -10.87
C ASN A 67 -1.23 -7.89 -12.05
N GLN A 68 -1.48 -9.19 -11.88
CA GLN A 68 -2.01 -10.04 -12.95
C GLN A 68 -3.39 -9.58 -13.44
N ARG A 69 -4.26 -9.17 -12.51
CA ARG A 69 -5.63 -8.78 -12.84
C ARG A 69 -5.73 -7.39 -13.45
N PHE A 70 -4.95 -6.44 -12.97
CA PHE A 70 -5.08 -5.03 -13.31
C PHE A 70 -3.88 -4.45 -14.07
N ASN A 71 -2.83 -5.25 -14.29
CA ASN A 71 -1.57 -4.77 -14.89
C ASN A 71 -1.03 -3.51 -14.18
N ILE A 72 -0.96 -3.57 -12.85
CA ILE A 72 -0.45 -2.51 -11.98
C ILE A 72 0.84 -2.98 -11.33
N ASP A 73 1.89 -2.18 -11.38
CA ASP A 73 3.15 -2.45 -10.68
C ASP A 73 2.95 -2.20 -9.16
N VAL A 74 3.00 -3.25 -8.36
CA VAL A 74 2.81 -3.18 -6.91
C VAL A 74 4.12 -3.47 -6.21
N ARG A 75 4.65 -2.47 -5.52
CA ARG A 75 5.93 -2.54 -4.79
C ARG A 75 5.66 -2.54 -3.29
N ILE A 76 5.63 -3.74 -2.70
CA ILE A 76 5.53 -3.96 -1.26
C ILE A 76 6.88 -3.74 -0.57
N SER A 77 6.87 -3.66 0.75
CA SER A 77 8.08 -3.42 1.56
C SER A 77 8.92 -2.25 1.03
N THR A 78 8.24 -1.25 0.50
CA THR A 78 8.85 -0.07 -0.12
C THR A 78 8.15 1.19 0.38
N GLU A 79 8.90 1.99 1.12
CA GLU A 79 8.37 3.22 1.73
C GLU A 79 8.71 4.44 0.88
N VAL A 80 7.72 5.28 0.62
CA VAL A 80 7.97 6.61 0.05
C VAL A 80 8.35 7.55 1.17
N ILE A 81 9.58 8.05 1.15
CA ILE A 81 10.18 8.86 2.22
C ILE A 81 10.20 10.36 1.91
N ALA A 82 10.05 10.74 0.66
CA ALA A 82 10.01 12.14 0.25
C ALA A 82 9.21 12.34 -1.03
N ILE A 83 8.62 13.51 -1.17
CA ILE A 83 7.86 13.94 -2.34
C ILE A 83 8.37 15.31 -2.75
N ASP A 84 8.78 15.46 -4.01
CA ASP A 84 9.10 16.73 -4.63
C ASP A 84 7.98 17.09 -5.63
N THR A 85 7.16 18.04 -5.25
CA THR A 85 6.01 18.47 -6.08
C THR A 85 6.42 19.33 -7.26
N ASN A 86 7.55 20.02 -7.19
CA ASN A 86 8.06 20.85 -8.28
C ASN A 86 8.63 19.98 -9.41
N LEU A 87 9.43 18.99 -9.06
CA LEU A 87 10.01 18.04 -10.02
C LEU A 87 9.06 16.88 -10.33
N LYS A 88 7.93 16.77 -9.64
CA LYS A 88 6.99 15.63 -9.72
C LYS A 88 7.71 14.29 -9.59
N THR A 89 8.49 14.15 -8.52
CA THR A 89 9.20 12.93 -8.19
C THR A 89 8.94 12.51 -6.76
N ILE A 90 9.01 11.22 -6.50
CA ILE A 90 9.06 10.64 -5.16
C ILE A 90 10.42 10.01 -4.94
N THR A 91 10.83 9.92 -3.67
CA THR A 91 11.95 9.08 -3.25
C THR A 91 11.40 7.89 -2.51
N ALA A 92 11.71 6.70 -2.96
CA ALA A 92 11.30 5.44 -2.37
C ALA A 92 12.49 4.71 -1.78
N ARG A 93 12.27 4.02 -0.66
CA ARG A 93 13.24 3.15 0.00
C ARG A 93 12.71 1.73 0.03
N ASN A 94 13.44 0.80 -0.58
CA ASN A 94 13.18 -0.62 -0.40
C ASN A 94 13.62 -1.03 1.00
N LEU A 95 12.69 -1.47 1.84
CA LEU A 95 12.96 -1.78 3.24
C LEU A 95 13.72 -3.10 3.45
N LEU A 96 13.73 -3.98 2.45
CA LEU A 96 14.48 -5.25 2.52
C LEU A 96 15.96 -5.05 2.17
N SER A 97 16.26 -4.26 1.13
CA SER A 97 17.63 -3.99 0.66
C SER A 97 18.20 -2.68 1.20
N ASN A 98 17.37 -1.83 1.81
CA ASN A 98 17.70 -0.48 2.27
C ASN A 98 18.26 0.43 1.17
N THR A 99 17.85 0.20 -0.08
CA THR A 99 18.23 1.02 -1.23
C THR A 99 17.19 2.08 -1.51
N GLU A 100 17.64 3.28 -1.88
CA GLU A 100 16.79 4.41 -2.24
C GLU A 100 16.87 4.68 -3.74
N TYR A 101 15.73 5.10 -4.31
CA TYR A 101 15.66 5.53 -5.70
C TYR A 101 14.56 6.56 -5.90
N ARG A 102 14.63 7.27 -6.99
CA ARG A 102 13.62 8.26 -7.38
C ARG A 102 12.73 7.73 -8.51
N GLU A 103 11.47 8.13 -8.46
CA GLU A 103 10.47 7.78 -9.46
C GLU A 103 9.65 9.02 -9.81
N SER A 104 9.48 9.29 -11.09
CA SER A 104 8.67 10.42 -11.56
C SER A 104 7.20 10.03 -11.69
N TYR A 105 6.31 11.01 -11.61
CA TYR A 105 4.88 10.83 -11.79
C TYR A 105 4.24 12.03 -12.53
N ASP A 106 3.11 11.78 -13.18
CA ASP A 106 2.23 12.83 -13.67
C ASP A 106 1.19 13.21 -12.61
N LYS A 107 0.62 12.21 -11.96
CA LYS A 107 -0.35 12.36 -10.86
C LYS A 107 0.04 11.49 -9.68
N LEU A 108 -0.17 12.01 -8.48
CA LEU A 108 0.14 11.32 -7.22
C LEU A 108 -1.13 11.20 -6.38
N VAL A 109 -1.35 10.00 -5.84
CA VAL A 109 -2.43 9.69 -4.92
C VAL A 109 -1.84 9.32 -3.56
N LEU A 110 -2.30 9.98 -2.51
CA LEU A 110 -1.87 9.74 -1.14
C LEU A 110 -2.96 8.99 -0.38
N SER A 111 -2.67 7.77 0.02
CA SER A 111 -3.53 6.92 0.86
C SER A 111 -2.71 6.19 1.93
N PRO A 112 -1.92 6.93 2.76
CA PRO A 112 -0.95 6.32 3.67
C PRO A 112 -1.59 5.59 4.85
N GLY A 113 -2.89 5.77 5.09
CA GLY A 113 -3.59 5.19 6.23
C GLY A 113 -3.23 5.88 7.55
N ALA A 114 -3.39 5.14 8.65
CA ALA A 114 -3.13 5.61 10.00
C ALA A 114 -2.41 4.54 10.80
N GLU A 115 -1.69 4.96 11.84
CA GLU A 115 -1.12 4.08 12.84
C GLU A 115 -1.84 4.25 14.18
N PRO A 116 -2.02 3.17 14.97
CA PRO A 116 -2.53 3.29 16.33
C PRO A 116 -1.62 4.14 17.20
N ILE A 117 -2.21 5.03 17.98
CA ILE A 117 -1.48 5.77 19.00
C ILE A 117 -1.06 4.79 20.10
N ARG A 118 0.22 4.80 20.46
CA ARG A 118 0.76 4.03 21.57
C ARG A 118 0.98 4.96 22.76
N PRO A 119 0.00 5.09 23.69
CA PRO A 119 0.18 5.93 24.85
C PRO A 119 1.31 5.39 25.74
N PRO A 120 1.97 6.24 26.56
CA PRO A 120 3.07 5.82 27.44
C PRO A 120 2.57 5.05 28.66
N LEU A 121 1.99 3.87 28.41
CA LEU A 121 1.48 2.98 29.45
C LEU A 121 2.48 1.84 29.71
N PRO A 122 2.61 1.36 30.97
CA PRO A 122 3.42 0.19 31.26
C PRO A 122 2.97 -1.02 30.45
N GLY A 123 3.91 -1.71 29.80
CA GLY A 123 3.64 -2.90 29.03
C GLY A 123 3.16 -2.68 27.58
N ILE A 124 3.00 -1.46 27.13
CA ILE A 124 2.50 -1.16 25.76
C ILE A 124 3.45 -1.66 24.65
N HIS A 125 4.72 -1.86 24.97
CA HIS A 125 5.75 -2.36 24.04
C HIS A 125 6.08 -3.83 24.23
N LEU A 126 5.37 -4.53 25.10
CA LEU A 126 5.53 -5.99 25.27
C LEU A 126 4.94 -6.71 24.03
N PRO A 127 5.55 -7.85 23.65
CA PRO A 127 5.08 -8.66 22.52
C PRO A 127 3.69 -9.28 22.77
#